data_d2807a6bb6b10ee151e8f4639a40849c
#
_entry.id   d2807a6bb6b10ee151e8f4639a40849c
#
_cell.length_a   1.000
_cell.length_b   1.000
_cell.length_c   1.000
_cell.angle_alpha   90.00
_cell.angle_beta   90.00
_cell.angle_gamma   90.00
#
_symmetry.space_group_name_H-M   'P 1'
#
loop_
_entity.id
_entity.type
_entity.pdbx_description
1 polymer ?
#
loop_
_entity_poly.entity_id
_entity_poly.type
_entity_poly.pdbx_seq_one_letter_code
_entity_poly.pdbx_strand_id
1 'polypeptide(L)'
;EKLAVNDAIFDTTYSLASLLRASMGNTDPYITVSQELSYIRDYIQIQKARFRDKIQANIAVEPALMPVMIPKLILQPIVENAFIHGLEEKNGNGTIKISGILNDEEETVLFMIHDNGVGMTRAQIEKALDPPPGTKGSFGLSSVHKRLQLLYGTDFGLKILSDPGKGTTIIIRMPLHVEKAEKEKQ
;
A
#
# COMPACT_ATOMS: atom_id res chain seq x y z
N GLU A 1 22.70 -12.23 14.61
CA GLU A 1 21.75 -13.36 14.66
C GLU A 1 20.47 -13.01 15.43
N LYS A 2 20.54 -12.52 16.68
CA LYS A 2 19.35 -12.17 17.48
C LYS A 2 18.47 -11.06 16.85
N LEU A 3 19.05 -10.09 16.14
CA LEU A 3 18.30 -9.04 15.44
C LEU A 3 17.49 -9.62 14.27
N ALA A 4 18.12 -10.45 13.44
CA ALA A 4 17.45 -11.06 12.28
C ALA A 4 16.30 -12.01 12.68
N VAL A 5 16.44 -12.73 13.81
CA VAL A 5 15.35 -13.56 14.35
C VAL A 5 14.18 -12.71 14.85
N ASN A 6 14.45 -11.61 15.54
CA ASN A 6 13.40 -10.68 15.98
C ASN A 6 12.66 -10.04 14.80
N ASP A 7 13.38 -9.69 13.73
CA ASP A 7 12.79 -9.11 12.53
C ASP A 7 11.88 -10.13 11.83
N ALA A 8 12.31 -11.38 11.67
CA ALA A 8 11.50 -12.45 11.09
C ALA A 8 10.25 -12.79 11.92
N ILE A 9 10.37 -12.81 13.25
CA ILE A 9 9.22 -13.01 14.15
C ILE A 9 8.25 -11.85 14.01
N PHE A 10 8.76 -10.62 13.94
CA PHE A 10 7.94 -9.43 13.79
C PHE A 10 7.16 -9.44 12.48
N ASP A 11 7.84 -9.68 11.35
CA ASP A 11 7.22 -9.72 10.02
C ASP A 11 6.16 -10.83 9.93
N THR A 12 6.45 -12.00 10.52
CA THR A 12 5.50 -13.13 10.57
C THR A 12 4.28 -12.79 11.42
N THR A 13 4.49 -12.20 12.60
CA THR A 13 3.40 -11.83 13.53
C THR A 13 2.54 -10.74 12.92
N TYR A 14 3.16 -9.76 12.27
CA TYR A 14 2.42 -8.69 11.60
C TYR A 14 1.62 -9.21 10.40
N SER A 15 2.22 -10.05 9.56
CA SER A 15 1.53 -10.69 8.42
C SER A 15 0.34 -11.52 8.89
N LEU A 16 0.50 -12.26 9.98
CA LEU A 16 -0.60 -13.02 10.59
C LEU A 16 -1.70 -12.09 11.13
N ALA A 17 -1.34 -11.01 11.81
CA ALA A 17 -2.28 -10.01 12.30
C ALA A 17 -3.03 -9.31 11.16
N SER A 18 -2.38 -9.06 10.03
CA SER A 18 -3.00 -8.49 8.82
C SER A 18 -3.97 -9.47 8.16
N LEU A 19 -3.59 -10.74 8.06
CA LEU A 19 -4.47 -11.80 7.57
C LEU A 19 -5.69 -12.01 8.49
N LEU A 20 -5.50 -11.98 9.80
CA LEU A 20 -6.58 -12.06 10.78
C LEU A 20 -7.51 -10.86 10.67
N ARG A 21 -7.00 -9.64 10.56
CA ARG A 21 -7.82 -8.44 10.33
C ARG A 21 -8.62 -8.51 9.04
N ALA A 22 -8.04 -9.03 7.97
CA ALA A 22 -8.74 -9.23 6.70
C ALA A 22 -9.86 -10.27 6.81
N SER A 23 -9.72 -11.28 7.69
CA SER A 23 -10.67 -12.39 7.83
C SER A 23 -11.67 -12.22 8.97
N MET A 24 -11.32 -11.52 10.05
CA MET A 24 -12.17 -11.37 11.25
C MET A 24 -13.08 -10.13 11.23
N GLY A 25 -12.87 -9.19 10.32
CA GLY A 25 -13.77 -8.05 10.14
C GLY A 25 -14.88 -8.35 9.16
N ASN A 26 -16.00 -7.62 9.29
CA ASN A 26 -17.13 -7.56 8.38
C ASN A 26 -16.83 -8.19 7.00
N THR A 27 -17.67 -9.09 6.53
CA THR A 27 -17.57 -9.77 5.23
C THR A 27 -17.56 -8.82 4.02
N ASP A 28 -17.78 -7.52 4.25
CA ASP A 28 -17.72 -6.49 3.23
C ASP A 28 -16.29 -6.37 2.67
N PRO A 29 -16.09 -6.48 1.36
CA PRO A 29 -14.79 -6.32 0.72
C PRO A 29 -14.27 -4.88 0.71
N TYR A 30 -15.07 -3.91 1.17
CA TYR A 30 -14.75 -2.49 1.23
C TYR A 30 -14.67 -1.99 2.66
N ILE A 31 -13.85 -0.96 2.88
CA ILE A 31 -13.74 -0.19 4.12
C ILE A 31 -13.59 1.28 3.81
N THR A 32 -13.80 2.14 4.80
CA THR A 32 -13.53 3.57 4.63
C THR A 32 -12.02 3.84 4.56
N VAL A 33 -11.64 4.91 3.87
CA VAL A 33 -10.26 5.43 3.86
C VAL A 33 -9.78 5.67 5.30
N SER A 34 -10.63 6.19 6.16
CA SER A 34 -10.32 6.42 7.58
C SER A 34 -9.90 5.12 8.29
N GLN A 35 -10.60 4.01 8.04
CA GLN A 35 -10.27 2.71 8.62
C GLN A 35 -8.95 2.16 8.09
N GLU A 36 -8.71 2.23 6.78
CA GLU A 36 -7.44 1.79 6.18
C GLU A 36 -6.26 2.61 6.71
N LEU A 37 -6.43 3.94 6.83
CA LEU A 37 -5.41 4.82 7.41
C LEU A 37 -5.16 4.54 8.89
N SER A 38 -6.15 4.06 9.64
CA SER A 38 -5.93 3.64 11.03
C SER A 38 -4.96 2.46 11.08
N TYR A 39 -5.16 1.43 10.25
CA TYR A 39 -4.25 0.27 10.17
C TYR A 39 -2.84 0.67 9.74
N ILE A 40 -2.73 1.62 8.80
CA ILE A 40 -1.44 2.16 8.36
C ILE A 40 -0.74 2.91 9.49
N ARG A 41 -1.45 3.70 10.30
CA ARG A 41 -0.87 4.39 11.45
C ARG A 41 -0.31 3.41 12.48
N ASP A 42 -1.07 2.36 12.78
CA ASP A 42 -0.61 1.31 13.70
C ASP A 42 0.67 0.64 13.17
N TYR A 43 0.71 0.31 11.87
CA TYR A 43 1.90 -0.25 11.20
C TYR A 43 3.11 0.69 11.29
N ILE A 44 2.92 1.97 10.94
CA ILE A 44 3.99 2.97 11.00
C ILE A 44 4.52 3.11 12.41
N GLN A 45 3.65 3.08 13.43
CA GLN A 45 4.05 3.21 14.83
C GLN A 45 4.95 2.05 15.26
N ILE A 46 4.63 0.84 14.84
CA ILE A 46 5.42 -0.35 15.08
C ILE A 46 6.79 -0.27 14.36
N GLN A 47 6.81 0.15 13.10
CA GLN A 47 8.05 0.32 12.34
C GLN A 47 8.95 1.42 12.93
N LYS A 48 8.37 2.52 13.42
CA LYS A 48 9.14 3.55 14.14
C LYS A 48 9.82 3.00 15.38
N ALA A 49 9.12 2.19 16.17
CA ALA A 49 9.72 1.54 17.34
C ALA A 49 10.87 0.58 16.94
N ARG A 50 10.69 -0.21 15.86
CA ARG A 50 11.73 -1.11 15.31
C ARG A 50 12.98 -0.34 14.87
N PHE A 51 12.82 0.75 14.15
CA PHE A 51 13.91 1.56 13.62
C PHE A 51 14.35 2.71 14.54
N ARG A 52 13.93 2.70 15.81
CA ARG A 52 14.33 3.69 16.84
C ARG A 52 14.10 5.13 16.38
N ASP A 53 12.90 5.41 15.87
CA ASP A 53 12.46 6.73 15.39
C ASP A 53 13.29 7.37 14.26
N LYS A 54 14.10 6.58 13.56
CA LYS A 54 14.82 7.07 12.38
C LYS A 54 13.91 7.32 11.17
N ILE A 55 12.67 6.81 11.21
CA ILE A 55 11.70 6.96 10.16
C ILE A 55 10.76 8.11 10.47
N GLN A 56 10.64 9.02 9.52
CA GLN A 56 9.62 10.06 9.54
C GLN A 56 8.46 9.66 8.62
N ALA A 57 7.24 9.73 9.12
CA ALA A 57 6.04 9.46 8.35
C ALA A 57 5.07 10.63 8.42
N ASN A 58 4.55 11.04 7.26
CA ASN A 58 3.56 12.10 7.12
C ASN A 58 2.35 11.55 6.36
N ILE A 59 1.14 11.75 6.91
CA ILE A 59 -0.13 11.38 6.28
C ILE A 59 -0.94 12.65 6.08
N ALA A 60 -1.11 13.05 4.81
CA ALA A 60 -1.81 14.25 4.38
C ALA A 60 -2.92 13.87 3.38
N VAL A 61 -3.97 13.24 3.88
CA VAL A 61 -5.15 12.84 3.09
C VAL A 61 -6.28 13.83 3.35
N GLU A 62 -6.93 14.29 2.29
CA GLU A 62 -8.03 15.24 2.38
C GLU A 62 -9.17 14.72 3.26
N PRO A 63 -9.74 15.57 4.14
CA PRO A 63 -10.85 15.16 5.01
C PRO A 63 -12.06 14.62 4.25
N ALA A 64 -12.32 15.12 3.05
CA ALA A 64 -13.40 14.65 2.19
C ALA A 64 -13.27 13.18 1.79
N LEU A 65 -12.04 12.65 1.76
CA LEU A 65 -11.79 11.25 1.45
C LEU A 65 -12.04 10.30 2.62
N MET A 66 -12.07 10.78 3.85
CA MET A 66 -12.14 9.90 5.04
C MET A 66 -13.34 8.95 5.04
N PRO A 67 -14.57 9.36 4.63
CA PRO A 67 -15.72 8.47 4.57
C PRO A 67 -15.79 7.62 3.27
N VAL A 68 -14.93 7.88 2.29
CA VAL A 68 -14.97 7.17 0.99
C VAL A 68 -14.66 5.70 1.19
N MET A 69 -15.47 4.85 0.55
CA MET A 69 -15.28 3.40 0.58
C MET A 69 -14.26 2.99 -0.47
N ILE A 70 -13.25 2.24 -0.05
CA ILE A 70 -12.19 1.68 -0.91
C ILE A 70 -12.07 0.18 -0.67
N PRO A 71 -11.57 -0.60 -1.63
CA PRO A 71 -11.32 -2.01 -1.40
C PRO A 71 -10.30 -2.19 -0.26
N LYS A 72 -10.54 -3.14 0.64
CA LYS A 72 -9.63 -3.44 1.75
C LYS A 72 -8.22 -3.73 1.24
N LEU A 73 -7.20 -3.34 2.00
CA LEU A 73 -5.79 -3.67 1.73
C LEU A 73 -5.32 -3.17 0.34
N ILE A 74 -5.67 -1.91 0.01
CA ILE A 74 -5.18 -1.24 -1.19
C ILE A 74 -3.97 -0.36 -0.89
N LEU A 75 -3.99 0.39 0.21
CA LEU A 75 -2.91 1.30 0.59
C LEU A 75 -1.84 0.58 1.42
N GLN A 76 -2.26 -0.31 2.33
CA GLN A 76 -1.35 -0.98 3.27
C GLN A 76 -0.21 -1.74 2.58
N PRO A 77 -0.42 -2.59 1.55
CA PRO A 77 0.69 -3.31 0.90
C PRO A 77 1.72 -2.39 0.24
N ILE A 78 1.30 -1.19 -0.16
CA ILE A 78 2.19 -0.20 -0.78
C ILE A 78 3.04 0.47 0.30
N VAL A 79 2.45 0.79 1.44
CA VAL A 79 3.19 1.31 2.60
C VAL A 79 4.19 0.27 3.10
N GLU A 80 3.79 -1.01 3.21
CA GLU A 80 4.69 -2.11 3.57
C GLU A 80 5.87 -2.22 2.60
N ASN A 81 5.61 -2.13 1.29
CA ASN A 81 6.66 -2.15 0.26
C ASN A 81 7.66 -1.00 0.45
N ALA A 82 7.20 0.21 0.75
CA ALA A 82 8.06 1.36 1.00
C ALA A 82 8.98 1.13 2.23
N PHE A 83 8.47 0.50 3.29
CA PHE A 83 9.29 0.15 4.45
C PHE A 83 10.29 -0.95 4.15
N ILE A 84 9.84 -2.10 3.64
CA ILE A 84 10.65 -3.31 3.46
C ILE A 84 11.70 -3.10 2.36
N HIS A 85 11.28 -2.61 1.19
CA HIS A 85 12.16 -2.49 0.02
C HIS A 85 12.73 -1.09 -0.19
N GLY A 86 12.12 -0.06 0.40
CA GLY A 86 12.61 1.31 0.31
C GLY A 86 13.56 1.69 1.43
N LEU A 87 13.09 1.60 2.66
CA LEU A 87 13.76 2.21 3.81
C LEU A 87 14.63 1.23 4.60
N GLU A 88 14.29 -0.06 4.67
CA GLU A 88 15.07 -1.07 5.40
C GLU A 88 16.49 -1.20 4.84
N GLU A 89 16.64 -1.20 3.51
CA GLU A 89 17.94 -1.22 2.84
C GLU A 89 18.81 0.03 3.13
N LYS A 90 18.19 1.12 3.62
CA LYS A 90 18.87 2.33 4.14
C LYS A 90 19.08 2.30 5.66
N ASN A 91 19.11 1.12 6.29
CA ASN A 91 19.19 0.99 7.75
C ASN A 91 18.06 1.72 8.50
N GLY A 92 16.88 1.77 7.89
CA GLY A 92 15.70 2.40 8.45
C GLY A 92 15.75 3.94 8.53
N ASN A 93 16.71 4.58 7.86
CA ASN A 93 16.79 6.04 7.80
C ASN A 93 15.97 6.55 6.61
N GLY A 94 14.85 7.21 6.87
CA GLY A 94 14.09 7.75 5.75
C GLY A 94 12.76 8.38 6.09
N THR A 95 12.10 8.82 5.03
CA THR A 95 10.79 9.44 5.09
C THR A 95 9.80 8.71 4.21
N ILE A 96 8.58 8.60 4.70
CA ILE A 96 7.42 8.17 3.92
C ILE A 96 6.34 9.26 3.97
N LYS A 97 5.78 9.58 2.82
CA LYS A 97 4.67 10.53 2.70
C LYS A 97 3.50 9.83 2.05
N ILE A 98 2.35 9.92 2.68
CA ILE A 98 1.08 9.38 2.17
C ILE A 98 0.15 10.57 1.97
N SER A 99 -0.31 10.78 0.75
CA SER A 99 -1.28 11.81 0.43
C SER A 99 -2.47 11.23 -0.32
N GLY A 100 -3.62 11.86 -0.20
CA GLY A 100 -4.83 11.52 -0.91
C GLY A 100 -5.58 12.77 -1.27
N ILE A 101 -6.00 12.88 -2.52
CA ILE A 101 -6.77 13.99 -3.06
C ILE A 101 -7.98 13.47 -3.82
N LEU A 102 -9.05 14.25 -3.80
CA LEU A 102 -10.23 14.04 -4.62
C LEU A 102 -10.06 14.84 -5.91
N ASN A 103 -10.24 14.18 -7.05
CA ASN A 103 -10.38 14.85 -8.33
C ASN A 103 -11.87 14.87 -8.71
N ASP A 104 -12.53 15.96 -8.37
CA ASP A 104 -13.97 16.12 -8.60
C ASP A 104 -14.33 16.15 -10.11
N GLU A 105 -13.45 16.68 -10.97
CA GLU A 105 -13.69 16.75 -12.41
C GLU A 105 -13.71 15.37 -13.08
N GLU A 106 -12.89 14.46 -12.60
CA GLU A 106 -12.79 13.10 -13.12
C GLU A 106 -13.55 12.07 -12.27
N GLU A 107 -14.20 12.51 -11.18
CA GLU A 107 -14.81 11.63 -10.17
C GLU A 107 -13.86 10.49 -9.73
N THR A 108 -12.60 10.84 -9.52
CA THR A 108 -11.54 9.87 -9.14
C THR A 108 -10.87 10.26 -7.84
N VAL A 109 -10.38 9.23 -7.15
CA VAL A 109 -9.53 9.37 -5.97
C VAL A 109 -8.09 9.03 -6.36
N LEU A 110 -7.17 9.89 -5.98
CA LEU A 110 -5.74 9.69 -6.17
C LEU A 110 -5.07 9.57 -4.81
N PHE A 111 -4.41 8.42 -4.55
CA PHE A 111 -3.48 8.29 -3.44
C PHE A 111 -2.06 8.26 -3.98
N MET A 112 -1.15 8.89 -3.25
CA MET A 112 0.26 8.91 -3.56
C MET A 112 1.05 8.50 -2.31
N ILE A 113 1.85 7.47 -2.43
CA ILE A 113 2.77 7.01 -1.40
C ILE A 113 4.18 7.24 -1.94
N HIS A 114 4.94 8.08 -1.24
CA HIS A 114 6.31 8.42 -1.58
C HIS A 114 7.26 8.03 -0.46
N ASP A 115 8.33 7.32 -0.80
CA ASP A 115 9.48 7.07 0.07
C ASP A 115 10.77 7.64 -0.55
N ASN A 116 11.73 7.99 0.29
CA ASN A 116 13.07 8.38 -0.13
C ASN A 116 14.07 7.22 0.00
N GLY A 117 13.61 6.00 -0.21
CA GLY A 117 14.37 4.75 -0.12
C GLY A 117 15.40 4.56 -1.23
N VAL A 118 15.78 3.31 -1.46
CA VAL A 118 16.79 2.95 -2.46
C VAL A 118 16.30 3.10 -3.91
N GLY A 119 14.99 3.17 -4.12
CA GLY A 119 14.39 3.25 -5.45
C GLY A 119 14.49 1.96 -6.25
N MET A 120 13.97 2.00 -7.48
CA MET A 120 13.88 0.85 -8.39
C MET A 120 14.38 1.22 -9.78
N THR A 121 15.01 0.24 -10.44
CA THR A 121 15.28 0.29 -11.88
C THR A 121 13.98 0.02 -12.66
N ARG A 122 13.96 0.37 -13.94
CA ARG A 122 12.82 0.09 -14.82
C ARG A 122 12.47 -1.41 -14.86
N ALA A 123 13.45 -2.29 -14.93
CA ALA A 123 13.22 -3.74 -14.91
C ALA A 123 12.58 -4.24 -13.60
N GLN A 124 12.97 -3.64 -12.46
CA GLN A 124 12.35 -3.94 -11.17
C GLN A 124 10.90 -3.46 -11.10
N ILE A 125 10.60 -2.28 -11.66
CA ILE A 125 9.22 -1.76 -11.75
C ILE A 125 8.34 -2.69 -12.60
N GLU A 126 8.81 -3.07 -13.79
CA GLU A 126 8.09 -3.99 -14.66
C GLU A 126 7.79 -5.33 -13.95
N LYS A 127 8.80 -5.91 -13.30
CA LYS A 127 8.65 -7.14 -12.51
C LYS A 127 7.73 -6.96 -11.30
N ALA A 128 7.70 -5.80 -10.66
CA ALA A 128 6.85 -5.53 -9.51
C ALA A 128 5.36 -5.45 -9.89
N LEU A 129 5.05 -4.95 -11.09
CA LEU A 129 3.68 -4.85 -11.59
C LEU A 129 3.20 -6.13 -12.28
N ASP A 130 4.08 -6.79 -13.03
CA ASP A 130 3.77 -8.05 -13.73
C ASP A 130 4.89 -9.10 -13.57
N PRO A 131 4.92 -9.77 -12.40
CA PRO A 131 5.92 -10.78 -12.12
C PRO A 131 5.75 -12.01 -13.01
N PRO A 132 6.85 -12.65 -13.46
CA PRO A 132 6.81 -13.91 -14.17
C PRO A 132 6.06 -14.99 -13.37
N PRO A 133 5.37 -15.92 -14.04
CA PRO A 133 4.69 -17.04 -13.39
C PRO A 133 5.64 -17.81 -12.45
N GLY A 134 5.17 -18.11 -11.23
CA GLY A 134 5.96 -18.86 -10.25
C GLY A 134 6.94 -18.04 -9.42
N THR A 135 7.00 -16.71 -9.59
CA THR A 135 7.83 -15.84 -8.75
C THR A 135 7.28 -15.81 -7.31
N LYS A 136 8.04 -16.36 -6.36
CA LYS A 136 7.70 -16.28 -4.93
C LYS A 136 8.04 -14.88 -4.40
N GLY A 137 7.11 -14.29 -3.61
CA GLY A 137 7.37 -13.05 -2.85
C GLY A 137 7.00 -11.73 -3.51
N SER A 138 6.42 -11.73 -4.72
CA SER A 138 6.04 -10.51 -5.45
C SER A 138 4.53 -10.16 -5.33
N PHE A 139 3.86 -10.58 -4.25
CA PHE A 139 2.39 -10.51 -4.20
C PHE A 139 1.81 -9.13 -3.85
N GLY A 140 2.59 -8.22 -3.29
CA GLY A 140 2.07 -6.93 -2.81
C GLY A 140 1.57 -6.01 -3.93
N LEU A 141 2.50 -5.44 -4.70
CA LEU A 141 2.18 -4.40 -5.70
C LEU A 141 1.40 -4.97 -6.89
N SER A 142 1.83 -6.11 -7.43
CA SER A 142 1.14 -6.76 -8.57
C SER A 142 -0.29 -7.16 -8.22
N SER A 143 -0.52 -7.67 -7.01
CA SER A 143 -1.88 -8.03 -6.55
C SER A 143 -2.78 -6.81 -6.44
N VAL A 144 -2.29 -5.71 -5.87
CA VAL A 144 -3.05 -4.46 -5.81
C VAL A 144 -3.33 -3.92 -7.22
N HIS A 145 -2.32 -3.91 -8.10
CA HIS A 145 -2.45 -3.45 -9.48
C HIS A 145 -3.53 -4.23 -10.24
N LYS A 146 -3.41 -5.55 -10.27
CA LYS A 146 -4.36 -6.45 -10.95
C LYS A 146 -5.76 -6.37 -10.34
N ARG A 147 -5.86 -6.27 -9.01
CA ARG A 147 -7.14 -6.14 -8.33
C ARG A 147 -7.87 -4.85 -8.70
N LEU A 148 -7.17 -3.73 -8.77
CA LEU A 148 -7.76 -2.46 -9.21
C LEU A 148 -8.23 -2.54 -10.66
N GLN A 149 -7.44 -3.15 -11.55
CA GLN A 149 -7.83 -3.35 -12.94
C GLN A 149 -9.04 -4.28 -13.10
N LEU A 150 -9.13 -5.34 -12.29
CA LEU A 150 -10.29 -6.24 -12.28
C LEU A 150 -11.57 -5.58 -11.79
N LEU A 151 -11.44 -4.67 -10.80
CA LEU A 151 -12.59 -3.97 -10.22
C LEU A 151 -13.09 -2.80 -11.09
N TYR A 152 -12.15 -2.08 -11.73
CA TYR A 152 -12.45 -0.76 -12.30
C TYR A 152 -12.03 -0.61 -13.77
N GLY A 153 -11.39 -1.63 -14.35
CA GLY A 153 -10.89 -1.59 -15.74
C GLY A 153 -9.41 -1.24 -15.83
N THR A 154 -8.86 -1.42 -17.03
CA THR A 154 -7.42 -1.32 -17.31
C THR A 154 -6.82 0.06 -17.16
N ASP A 155 -7.65 1.11 -17.16
CA ASP A 155 -7.21 2.50 -16.98
C ASP A 155 -6.87 2.82 -15.51
N PHE A 156 -7.25 1.93 -14.59
CA PHE A 156 -6.98 2.02 -13.17
C PHE A 156 -5.83 1.09 -12.76
N GLY A 157 -5.32 1.30 -11.55
CA GLY A 157 -4.22 0.49 -11.02
C GLY A 157 -3.11 1.35 -10.44
N LEU A 158 -1.89 0.80 -10.41
CA LEU A 158 -0.71 1.48 -9.87
C LEU A 158 0.12 2.08 -11.00
N LYS A 159 0.58 3.32 -10.77
CA LYS A 159 1.67 3.93 -11.53
C LYS A 159 2.87 4.10 -10.60
N ILE A 160 4.03 3.59 -11.00
CA ILE A 160 5.26 3.65 -10.21
C ILE A 160 6.23 4.60 -10.90
N LEU A 161 6.71 5.57 -10.13
CA LEU A 161 7.77 6.50 -10.52
C LEU A 161 8.94 6.28 -9.57
N SER A 162 10.07 5.81 -10.08
CA SER A 162 11.23 5.51 -9.25
C SER A 162 12.51 5.58 -10.06
N ASP A 163 13.59 6.01 -9.40
CA ASP A 163 14.95 5.96 -9.89
C ASP A 163 15.85 5.37 -8.80
N PRO A 164 16.86 4.55 -9.13
CA PRO A 164 17.82 4.05 -8.16
C PRO A 164 18.47 5.19 -7.36
N GLY A 165 18.45 5.05 -6.04
CA GLY A 165 19.00 6.01 -5.08
C GLY A 165 18.11 7.23 -4.79
N LYS A 166 16.98 7.42 -5.49
CA LYS A 166 16.10 8.59 -5.31
C LYS A 166 14.78 8.30 -4.61
N GLY A 167 14.50 7.02 -4.31
CA GLY A 167 13.26 6.59 -3.72
C GLY A 167 12.18 6.22 -4.73
N THR A 168 10.96 5.99 -4.22
CA THR A 168 9.84 5.54 -5.03
C THR A 168 8.60 6.37 -4.73
N THR A 169 7.83 6.66 -5.78
CA THR A 169 6.48 7.20 -5.67
C THR A 169 5.51 6.25 -6.35
N ILE A 170 4.53 5.75 -5.60
CA ILE A 170 3.46 4.92 -6.13
C ILE A 170 2.17 5.73 -6.10
N ILE A 171 1.53 5.85 -7.27
CA ILE A 171 0.26 6.54 -7.46
C ILE A 171 -0.80 5.49 -7.69
N ILE A 172 -1.88 5.56 -6.91
CA ILE A 172 -3.08 4.76 -7.04
C ILE A 172 -4.18 5.67 -7.58
N ARG A 173 -4.81 5.27 -8.67
CA ARG A 173 -6.00 5.92 -9.20
C ARG A 173 -7.17 4.96 -9.18
N MET A 174 -8.30 5.40 -8.65
CA MET A 174 -9.54 4.63 -8.63
C MET A 174 -10.75 5.56 -8.73
N PRO A 175 -11.92 5.10 -9.19
CA PRO A 175 -13.12 5.92 -9.22
C PRO A 175 -13.58 6.26 -7.79
N LEU A 176 -14.19 7.42 -7.63
CA LEU A 176 -14.76 7.88 -6.36
C LEU A 176 -15.95 7.01 -5.93
N HIS A 177 -16.77 6.58 -6.87
CA HIS A 177 -17.95 5.77 -6.62
C HIS A 177 -17.67 4.32 -7.01
N VAL A 178 -17.70 3.46 -6.00
CA VAL A 178 -17.79 2.03 -6.22
C VAL A 178 -19.27 1.74 -6.40
N GLU A 179 -19.72 1.54 -7.63
CA GLU A 179 -21.00 0.87 -7.86
C GLU A 179 -20.90 -0.49 -7.15
N LYS A 180 -21.75 -0.72 -6.15
CA LYS A 180 -21.94 -2.05 -5.61
C LYS A 180 -22.34 -2.91 -6.80
N ALA A 181 -21.47 -3.82 -7.24
CA ALA A 181 -21.87 -4.82 -8.20
C ALA A 181 -23.17 -5.43 -7.67
N GLU A 182 -24.28 -5.09 -8.32
CA GLU A 182 -25.55 -5.72 -8.04
C GLU A 182 -25.29 -7.22 -8.23
N LYS A 183 -25.43 -7.96 -7.13
CA LYS A 183 -25.49 -9.42 -7.23
C LYS A 183 -26.71 -9.69 -8.09
N GLU A 184 -26.49 -9.92 -9.38
CA GLU A 184 -27.48 -10.55 -10.24
C GLU A 184 -27.91 -11.82 -9.52
N LYS A 185 -29.12 -11.75 -8.97
CA LYS A 185 -29.85 -12.92 -8.55
C LYS A 185 -30.20 -13.71 -9.82
N GLN A 186 -29.54 -14.81 -10.04
CA GLN A 186 -30.09 -15.96 -10.75
C GLN A 186 -30.04 -17.17 -9.85
#